data_fcc16a6ab082d9b7ee764f8ddcf1325f
#
_entry.id   fcc16a6ab082d9b7ee764f8ddcf1325f
#
_cell.length_a   1.000
_cell.length_b   1.000
_cell.length_c   1.000
_cell.angle_alpha   90.00
_cell.angle_beta   90.00
_cell.angle_gamma   90.00
#
_symmetry.space_group_name_H-M   'P 1'
#
loop_
_entity.id
_entity.type
_entity.pdbx_description
1 polymer ?
#
loop_
_entity_poly.entity_id
_entity_poly.type
_entity_poly.pdbx_seq_one_letter_code
_entity_poly.pdbx_strand_id
1 'polypeptide(L)'
;MGENFVGYDSEIQRSKEFGLGFLRFGRKLQTGFVMTIEPGIYFIPELIGIWKKENKNADFINYDKVMSYLDFGGIRIEDDVLVTADGVRVLGRPIPKTVREIEEIMGK
;
A
#
# COMPACT_ATOMS: atom_id res chain seq x y z
N MET A 1 7.88 16.95 6.02
CA MET A 1 7.36 16.10 4.92
C MET A 1 8.53 15.70 4.04
N GLY A 2 8.67 14.41 3.72
CA GLY A 2 9.76 13.91 2.91
C GLY A 2 9.65 14.34 1.45
N GLU A 3 10.74 14.21 0.71
CA GLU A 3 10.77 14.41 -0.73
C GLU A 3 9.83 13.44 -1.44
N ASN A 4 9.25 13.87 -2.54
CA ASN A 4 8.27 13.07 -3.26
C ASN A 4 8.86 11.82 -3.92
N PHE A 5 10.13 11.85 -4.31
CA PHE A 5 10.78 10.73 -4.98
C PHE A 5 12.26 10.69 -4.61
N VAL A 6 12.61 9.86 -3.64
CA VAL A 6 13.96 9.72 -3.11
C VAL A 6 14.69 8.57 -3.82
N GLY A 7 15.89 8.87 -4.33
CA GLY A 7 16.79 7.85 -4.87
C GLY A 7 16.52 7.40 -6.30
N TYR A 8 15.63 8.09 -7.00
CA TYR A 8 15.49 7.92 -8.45
C TYR A 8 16.47 8.82 -9.19
N ASP A 9 17.07 8.30 -10.23
CA ASP A 9 18.06 8.98 -11.07
C ASP A 9 18.00 8.44 -12.52
N SER A 10 19.06 8.64 -13.30
CA SER A 10 19.15 8.12 -14.68
C SER A 10 19.22 6.58 -14.75
N GLU A 11 19.71 5.91 -13.70
CA GLU A 11 19.86 4.46 -13.64
C GLU A 11 18.65 3.79 -13.00
N ILE A 12 18.12 4.39 -11.94
CA ILE A 12 16.95 3.88 -11.19
C ILE A 12 15.74 4.73 -11.54
N GLN A 13 14.99 4.32 -12.54
CA GLN A 13 13.80 5.01 -13.02
C GLN A 13 12.54 4.48 -12.34
N ARG A 14 11.52 5.34 -12.23
CA ARG A 14 10.20 4.96 -11.74
C ARG A 14 9.54 3.95 -12.67
N SER A 15 8.91 2.94 -12.08
CA SER A 15 8.05 2.02 -12.83
C SER A 15 6.88 2.79 -13.48
N LYS A 16 6.48 2.34 -14.66
CA LYS A 16 5.26 2.81 -15.34
C LYS A 16 4.03 1.96 -14.98
N GLU A 17 4.24 0.87 -14.24
CA GLU A 17 3.15 0.00 -13.82
C GLU A 17 2.25 0.69 -12.80
N PHE A 18 0.96 0.43 -12.90
CA PHE A 18 -0.02 0.95 -11.96
C PHE A 18 0.31 0.50 -10.52
N GLY A 19 0.28 1.45 -9.58
CA GLY A 19 0.68 1.21 -8.20
C GLY A 19 2.18 1.41 -7.97
N LEU A 20 3.04 0.70 -8.70
CA LEU A 20 4.49 0.81 -8.55
C LEU A 20 5.04 2.19 -8.95
N GLY A 21 4.42 2.85 -9.92
CA GLY A 21 4.77 4.21 -10.32
C GLY A 21 4.65 5.26 -9.22
N PHE A 22 3.95 4.95 -8.13
CA PHE A 22 3.76 5.85 -6.98
C PHE A 22 4.67 5.54 -5.79
N LEU A 23 5.53 4.53 -5.89
CA LEU A 23 6.56 4.29 -4.88
C LEU A 23 7.49 5.49 -4.80
N ARG A 24 7.63 6.06 -3.62
CA ARG A 24 8.45 7.27 -3.42
C ARG A 24 9.92 6.96 -3.19
N PHE A 25 10.24 5.73 -2.83
CA PHE A 25 11.57 5.31 -2.46
C PHE A 25 12.13 4.31 -3.45
N GLY A 26 13.14 4.73 -4.24
CA GLY A 26 13.78 3.95 -5.30
C GLY A 26 15.22 3.51 -5.00
N ARG A 27 15.64 3.47 -3.73
CA ARG A 27 16.99 3.05 -3.33
C ARG A 27 17.01 1.67 -2.72
N LYS A 28 18.18 1.01 -2.80
CA LYS A 28 18.45 -0.19 -2.00
C LYS A 28 18.40 0.17 -0.53
N LEU A 29 17.69 -0.65 0.25
CA LEU A 29 17.57 -0.46 1.70
C LEU A 29 18.94 -0.60 2.37
N GLN A 30 19.21 0.27 3.33
CA GLN A 30 20.42 0.26 4.14
C GLN A 30 20.05 0.37 5.61
N THR A 31 20.86 -0.26 6.47
CA THR A 31 20.71 -0.14 7.92
C THR A 31 20.71 1.32 8.34
N GLY A 32 19.78 1.68 9.20
CA GLY A 32 19.59 3.04 9.71
C GLY A 32 18.55 3.85 8.92
N PHE A 33 18.04 3.36 7.78
CA PHE A 33 16.94 4.05 7.10
C PHE A 33 15.65 3.93 7.89
N VAL A 34 14.92 5.03 7.97
CA VAL A 34 13.57 5.09 8.51
C VAL A 34 12.61 5.42 7.38
N MET A 35 11.54 4.63 7.28
CA MET A 35 10.53 4.79 6.24
C MET A 35 9.17 4.27 6.72
N THR A 36 8.13 4.65 6.00
CA THR A 36 6.79 4.06 6.16
C THR A 36 6.61 2.84 5.27
N ILE A 37 5.84 1.87 5.75
CA ILE A 37 5.30 0.76 4.95
C ILE A 37 3.79 0.89 4.99
N GLU A 38 3.18 1.16 3.84
CA GLU A 38 1.81 1.65 3.73
C GLU A 38 0.96 0.81 2.76
N PRO A 39 0.78 -0.52 2.98
CA PRO A 39 -0.12 -1.29 2.13
C PRO A 39 -1.56 -0.80 2.28
N GLY A 40 -2.27 -0.70 1.16
CA GLY A 40 -3.66 -0.28 1.15
C GLY A 40 -4.46 -0.93 0.03
N ILE A 41 -5.76 -1.06 0.26
CA ILE A 41 -6.75 -1.52 -0.72
C ILE A 41 -7.78 -0.42 -0.90
N TYR A 42 -8.07 -0.08 -2.16
CA TYR A 42 -8.99 1.01 -2.51
C TYR A 42 -9.98 0.56 -3.57
N PHE A 43 -11.26 0.81 -3.32
CA PHE A 43 -12.33 0.54 -4.26
C PHE A 43 -12.72 1.84 -4.95
N ILE A 44 -12.07 2.13 -6.09
CA ILE A 44 -12.25 3.36 -6.87
C ILE A 44 -13.24 3.04 -8.01
N PRO A 45 -14.48 3.55 -7.95
CA PRO A 45 -15.55 3.16 -8.90
C PRO A 45 -15.16 3.33 -10.36
N GLU A 46 -14.56 4.47 -10.71
CA GLU A 46 -14.15 4.79 -12.07
C GLU A 46 -13.10 3.82 -12.60
N LEU A 47 -12.09 3.52 -11.77
CA LEU A 47 -11.01 2.62 -12.14
C LEU A 47 -11.48 1.18 -12.28
N ILE A 48 -12.34 0.72 -11.37
CA ILE A 48 -12.96 -0.60 -11.41
C ILE A 48 -13.83 -0.73 -12.68
N GLY A 49 -14.59 0.30 -13.01
CA GLY A 49 -15.40 0.33 -14.22
C GLY A 49 -14.58 0.21 -15.51
N ILE A 50 -13.45 0.93 -15.60
CA ILE A 50 -12.52 0.86 -16.72
C ILE A 50 -11.91 -0.55 -16.81
N TRP A 51 -11.37 -1.08 -15.73
CA TRP A 51 -10.72 -2.39 -15.70
C TRP A 51 -11.67 -3.54 -16.00
N LYS A 52 -12.91 -3.47 -15.49
CA LYS A 52 -13.97 -4.45 -15.82
C LYS A 52 -14.29 -4.45 -17.31
N LYS A 53 -14.43 -3.27 -17.92
CA LYS A 53 -14.68 -3.11 -19.37
C LYS A 53 -13.54 -3.65 -20.23
N GLU A 54 -12.30 -3.49 -19.77
CA GLU A 54 -11.09 -3.97 -20.44
C GLU A 54 -10.77 -5.44 -20.14
N ASN A 55 -11.54 -6.12 -19.31
CA ASN A 55 -11.24 -7.45 -18.75
C ASN A 55 -9.84 -7.54 -18.12
N LYS A 56 -9.33 -6.46 -17.56
CA LYS A 56 -8.00 -6.39 -16.97
C LYS A 56 -7.93 -7.28 -15.74
N ASN A 57 -6.95 -8.18 -15.71
CA ASN A 57 -6.72 -9.13 -14.61
C ASN A 57 -7.98 -9.95 -14.23
N ALA A 58 -8.84 -10.28 -15.20
CA ALA A 58 -10.11 -10.97 -14.94
C ALA A 58 -9.93 -12.35 -14.30
N ASP A 59 -8.78 -13.00 -14.51
CA ASP A 59 -8.43 -14.28 -13.87
C ASP A 59 -8.17 -14.16 -12.36
N PHE A 60 -7.89 -12.95 -11.87
CA PHE A 60 -7.54 -12.68 -10.48
C PHE A 60 -8.58 -11.82 -9.75
N ILE A 61 -9.36 -11.03 -10.50
CA ILE A 61 -10.32 -10.08 -9.94
C ILE A 61 -11.74 -10.55 -10.17
N ASN A 62 -12.45 -10.87 -9.10
CA ASN A 62 -13.91 -11.07 -9.16
C ASN A 62 -14.60 -9.70 -9.16
N TYR A 63 -14.85 -9.16 -10.36
CA TYR A 63 -15.45 -7.82 -10.51
C TYR A 63 -16.85 -7.70 -9.91
N ASP A 64 -17.66 -8.75 -9.92
CA ASP A 64 -19.01 -8.69 -9.35
C ASP A 64 -18.93 -8.55 -7.82
N LYS A 65 -17.99 -9.25 -7.20
CA LYS A 65 -17.73 -9.08 -5.76
C LYS A 65 -17.09 -7.72 -5.45
N VAL A 66 -16.15 -7.24 -6.26
CA VAL A 66 -15.52 -5.92 -6.08
C VAL A 66 -16.55 -4.80 -6.16
N MET A 67 -17.52 -4.90 -7.06
CA MET A 67 -18.62 -3.94 -7.20
C MET A 67 -19.48 -3.81 -5.92
N SER A 68 -19.56 -4.85 -5.09
CA SER A 68 -20.29 -4.78 -3.80
C SER A 68 -19.56 -4.00 -2.70
N TYR A 69 -18.30 -3.58 -2.95
CA TYR A 69 -17.50 -2.80 -2.01
C TYR A 69 -17.30 -1.32 -2.43
N LEU A 70 -17.99 -0.84 -3.44
CA LEU A 70 -17.80 0.52 -3.96
C LEU A 70 -18.05 1.60 -2.90
N ASP A 71 -18.98 1.37 -1.97
CA ASP A 71 -19.30 2.31 -0.89
C ASP A 71 -18.30 2.25 0.28
N PHE A 72 -17.40 1.26 0.27
CA PHE A 72 -16.40 1.10 1.33
C PHE A 72 -15.28 2.14 1.24
N GLY A 73 -14.92 2.57 0.03
CA GLY A 73 -13.80 3.49 -0.21
C GLY A 73 -12.45 2.77 -0.18
N GLY A 74 -11.82 2.69 0.97
CA GLY A 74 -10.53 2.02 1.10
C GLY A 74 -10.02 1.94 2.51
N ILE A 75 -8.96 1.16 2.71
CA ILE A 75 -8.25 1.01 3.97
C ILE A 75 -6.75 0.94 3.74
N ARG A 76 -5.99 1.56 4.62
CA ARG A 76 -4.52 1.49 4.67
C ARG A 76 -4.07 1.10 6.07
N ILE A 77 -3.03 0.29 6.14
CA ILE A 77 -2.26 0.04 7.36
C ILE A 77 -0.90 0.68 7.14
N GLU A 78 -0.44 1.49 8.08
CA GLU A 78 0.84 2.20 7.97
C GLU A 78 1.68 1.99 9.22
N ASP A 79 2.92 1.53 9.03
CA ASP A 79 3.91 1.41 10.07
C ASP A 79 5.15 2.24 9.72
N ASP A 80 5.68 2.94 10.72
CA ASP A 80 7.03 3.47 10.64
C ASP A 80 8.04 2.37 11.00
N VAL A 81 9.04 2.18 10.15
CA VAL A 81 10.04 1.14 10.36
C VAL A 81 11.46 1.69 10.28
N LEU A 82 12.32 1.14 11.13
CA LEU A 82 13.77 1.30 11.06
C LEU A 82 14.38 0.05 10.43
N VAL A 83 15.15 0.22 9.35
CA VAL A 83 15.93 -0.87 8.75
C VAL A 83 17.08 -1.24 9.66
N THR A 84 17.19 -2.51 10.03
CA THR A 84 18.27 -3.09 10.86
C THR A 84 19.22 -3.92 9.98
N ALA A 85 20.28 -4.47 10.57
CA ALA A 85 21.24 -5.31 9.86
C ALA A 85 20.62 -6.62 9.35
N ASP A 86 19.60 -7.13 10.03
CA ASP A 86 18.98 -8.44 9.83
C ASP A 86 17.48 -8.36 9.48
N GLY A 87 16.91 -7.15 9.35
CA GLY A 87 15.50 -6.98 9.02
C GLY A 87 14.98 -5.59 9.28
N VAL A 88 13.86 -5.48 9.99
CA VAL A 88 13.25 -4.19 10.36
C VAL A 88 12.76 -4.20 11.80
N ARG A 89 12.74 -3.03 12.41
CA ARG A 89 12.10 -2.77 13.70
C ARG A 89 10.96 -1.78 13.49
N VAL A 90 9.74 -2.17 13.84
CA VAL A 90 8.59 -1.26 13.88
C VAL A 90 8.80 -0.23 14.99
N LEU A 91 8.59 1.04 14.69
CA LEU A 91 8.71 2.16 15.62
C LEU A 91 7.37 2.46 16.28
N GLY A 92 7.45 2.94 17.52
CA GLY A 92 6.25 3.28 18.29
C GLY A 92 5.54 2.06 18.90
N ARG A 93 4.31 2.28 19.36
CA ARG A 93 3.44 1.21 19.88
C ARG A 93 2.80 0.48 18.71
N PRO A 94 2.69 -0.86 18.77
CA PRO A 94 1.97 -1.61 17.75
C PRO A 94 0.54 -1.10 17.60
N ILE A 95 0.11 -0.90 16.36
CA ILE A 95 -1.28 -0.57 16.03
C ILE A 95 -2.07 -1.86 15.78
N PRO A 96 -3.39 -1.89 16.06
CA PRO A 96 -4.26 -3.00 15.73
C PRO A 96 -4.26 -3.26 14.21
N LYS A 97 -4.10 -4.51 13.81
CA LYS A 97 -4.06 -4.91 12.39
C LYS A 97 -4.99 -6.05 12.04
N THR A 98 -5.33 -6.88 13.03
CA THR A 98 -6.28 -7.96 12.82
C THR A 98 -7.72 -7.49 12.97
N VAL A 99 -8.64 -8.16 12.29
CA VAL A 99 -10.08 -7.87 12.41
C VAL A 99 -10.50 -7.88 13.88
N ARG A 100 -10.06 -8.88 14.64
CA ARG A 100 -10.39 -9.02 16.06
C ARG A 100 -9.92 -7.81 16.89
N GLU A 101 -8.66 -7.40 16.73
CA GLU A 101 -8.12 -6.26 17.48
C GLU A 101 -8.87 -4.96 17.15
N ILE A 102 -9.23 -4.77 15.88
CA ILE A 102 -9.99 -3.60 15.44
C ILE A 102 -11.41 -3.62 16.03
N GLU A 103 -12.10 -4.76 15.95
CA GLU A 103 -13.45 -4.92 16.51
C GLU A 103 -13.47 -4.73 18.02
N GLU A 104 -12.49 -5.25 18.76
CA GLU A 104 -12.37 -5.06 20.20
C GLU A 104 -12.25 -3.56 20.57
N ILE A 105 -11.47 -2.78 19.81
CA ILE A 105 -11.32 -1.34 20.04
C ILE A 105 -12.58 -0.56 19.62
N MET A 106 -13.23 -0.96 18.53
CA MET A 106 -14.45 -0.34 18.05
C MET A 106 -15.67 -0.68 18.89
N GLY A 107 -15.55 -1.59 19.86
CA GLY A 107 -16.63 -2.00 20.74
C GLY A 107 -17.70 -2.87 20.05
N LYS A 108 -17.30 -3.63 19.07
CA LYS A 108 -18.16 -4.54 18.31
C LYS A 108 -17.94 -6.00 18.71
#